data_931430e7599f239740a77f2b3d479850
#
_entry.id   931430e7599f239740a77f2b3d479850
#
_cell.length_a   1.000
_cell.length_b   1.000
_cell.length_c   1.000
_cell.angle_alpha   90.00
_cell.angle_beta   90.00
_cell.angle_gamma   90.00
#
_symmetry.space_group_name_H-M   'P 1'
#
loop_
_entity.id
_entity.type
_entity.pdbx_description
1 polymer ?
#
loop_
_entity_poly.entity_id
_entity_poly.type
_entity_poly.pdbx_seq_one_letter_code
_entity_poly.pdbx_strand_id
1 'polypeptide(L)'
;LPGAIKDIAIVITGVVIVWGVLHFVFPAGNPFYIVSSGSMIPTLNVNDILVVGDAGSFGDLQVGDIIVFHRPAGEDRVIVHRVSEIQTDSRGERVITTKGDANPAAIPGTDFPIREPNFIGKVKFVIPALGMIPKFLSPPINYVIIAIIVATLFVMKMKRSSKERKERGDNKFESEGKY
;
A
#
# COMPACT_ATOMS: atom_id res chain seq x y z
N LEU A 1 1.71 -3.71 -34.59
CA LEU A 1 2.82 -4.11 -33.69
C LEU A 1 3.63 -2.93 -33.12
N PRO A 2 4.05 -1.88 -33.90
CA PRO A 2 4.85 -0.79 -33.35
C PRO A 2 4.10 0.06 -32.30
N GLY A 3 2.78 0.19 -32.38
CA GLY A 3 1.98 0.90 -31.39
C GLY A 3 1.97 0.22 -30.03
N ALA A 4 1.72 -1.08 -30.00
CA ALA A 4 1.68 -1.85 -28.76
C ALA A 4 3.03 -1.87 -28.02
N ILE A 5 4.14 -1.94 -28.77
CA ILE A 5 5.49 -1.88 -28.17
C ILE A 5 5.74 -0.51 -27.54
N LYS A 6 5.33 0.57 -28.20
CA LYS A 6 5.43 1.93 -27.67
C LYS A 6 4.61 2.10 -26.38
N ASP A 7 3.37 1.59 -26.37
CA ASP A 7 2.48 1.68 -25.20
C ASP A 7 3.06 0.90 -24.01
N ILE A 8 3.58 -0.30 -24.25
CA ILE A 8 4.26 -1.10 -23.24
C ILE A 8 5.50 -0.38 -22.72
N ALA A 9 6.31 0.21 -23.58
CA ALA A 9 7.49 0.97 -23.17
C ALA A 9 7.14 2.17 -22.29
N ILE A 10 6.08 2.91 -22.62
CA ILE A 10 5.59 4.04 -21.80
C ILE A 10 5.17 3.56 -20.41
N VAL A 11 4.42 2.46 -20.33
CA VAL A 11 3.97 1.90 -19.04
C VAL A 11 5.18 1.45 -18.21
N ILE A 12 6.12 0.72 -18.79
CA ILE A 12 7.33 0.27 -18.09
C ILE A 12 8.13 1.48 -17.58
N THR A 13 8.33 2.48 -18.43
CA THR A 13 9.06 3.70 -18.04
C THR A 13 8.36 4.42 -16.88
N GLY A 14 7.03 4.54 -16.93
CA GLY A 14 6.24 5.12 -15.84
C GLY A 14 6.41 4.36 -14.52
N VAL A 15 6.35 3.03 -14.56
CA VAL A 15 6.55 2.17 -13.39
C VAL A 15 7.96 2.33 -12.80
N VAL A 16 8.99 2.36 -13.65
CA VAL A 16 10.39 2.55 -13.23
C VAL A 16 10.59 3.93 -12.59
N ILE A 17 9.99 4.98 -13.16
CA ILE A 17 10.07 6.33 -12.60
C ILE A 17 9.40 6.37 -11.23
N VAL A 18 8.17 5.84 -11.10
CA VAL A 18 7.45 5.81 -9.81
C VAL A 18 8.23 5.01 -8.78
N TRP A 19 8.75 3.84 -9.16
CA TRP A 19 9.58 3.02 -8.27
C TRP A 19 10.85 3.76 -7.82
N GLY A 20 11.54 4.42 -8.75
CA GLY A 20 12.75 5.19 -8.44
C GLY A 20 12.47 6.36 -7.51
N VAL A 21 11.38 7.11 -7.76
CA VAL A 21 10.94 8.21 -6.88
C VAL A 21 10.62 7.70 -5.48
N LEU A 22 9.86 6.62 -5.36
CA LEU A 22 9.54 6.02 -4.06
C LEU A 22 10.80 5.56 -3.31
N HIS A 23 11.73 4.92 -4.02
CA HIS A 23 12.98 4.48 -3.42
C HIS A 23 13.88 5.62 -2.95
N PHE A 24 13.90 6.74 -3.71
CA PHE A 24 14.67 7.93 -3.37
C PHE A 24 14.03 8.72 -2.20
N VAL A 25 12.70 8.83 -2.18
CA VAL A 25 11.97 9.58 -1.14
C VAL A 25 11.89 8.79 0.18
N PHE A 26 11.91 7.45 0.12
CA PHE A 26 11.82 6.56 1.29
C PHE A 26 13.01 5.60 1.36
N PRO A 27 14.22 6.08 1.64
CA PRO A 27 15.43 5.26 1.67
C PRO A 27 15.42 4.20 2.79
N ALA A 28 14.62 4.39 3.84
CA ALA A 28 14.54 3.49 5.00
C ALA A 28 13.69 2.21 4.78
N GLY A 29 13.21 1.93 3.57
CA GLY A 29 12.45 0.71 3.26
C GLY A 29 10.99 0.95 2.89
N ASN A 30 10.08 0.06 3.30
CA ASN A 30 8.66 0.16 2.96
C ASN A 30 7.99 1.30 3.74
N PRO A 31 7.58 2.40 3.09
CA PRO A 31 6.94 3.52 3.77
C PRO A 31 5.46 3.28 4.08
N PHE A 32 4.90 2.17 3.62
CA PHE A 32 3.47 1.91 3.73
C PHE A 32 3.17 0.79 4.73
N TYR A 33 2.30 1.08 5.69
CA TYR A 33 1.80 0.12 6.66
C TYR A 33 0.28 0.11 6.64
N ILE A 34 -0.32 -1.06 6.84
CA ILE A 34 -1.78 -1.21 6.90
C ILE A 34 -2.18 -1.46 8.34
N VAL A 35 -3.12 -0.66 8.85
CA VAL A 35 -3.68 -0.84 10.19
C VAL A 35 -4.47 -2.15 10.23
N SER A 36 -4.05 -3.08 11.08
CA SER A 36 -4.63 -4.43 11.18
C SER A 36 -5.54 -4.63 12.41
N SER A 37 -5.50 -3.71 13.38
CA SER A 37 -6.26 -3.81 14.62
C SER A 37 -6.96 -2.50 14.99
N GLY A 38 -7.91 -2.56 15.92
CA GLY A 38 -8.67 -1.40 16.38
C GLY A 38 -8.04 -0.63 17.54
N SER A 39 -6.78 -0.91 17.92
CA SER A 39 -6.15 -0.27 19.09
C SER A 39 -6.01 1.25 19.00
N MET A 40 -6.08 1.80 17.79
CA MET A 40 -5.96 3.23 17.53
C MET A 40 -7.29 3.91 17.15
N ILE A 41 -8.41 3.22 17.26
CA ILE A 41 -9.74 3.83 17.06
C ILE A 41 -9.98 4.89 18.14
N PRO A 42 -10.56 6.08 17.82
CA PRO A 42 -11.12 6.45 16.50
C PRO A 42 -10.11 7.09 15.53
N THR A 43 -8.87 7.32 15.94
CA THR A 43 -7.89 8.09 15.15
C THR A 43 -7.47 7.35 13.89
N LEU A 44 -7.23 6.02 14.00
CA LEU A 44 -6.91 5.15 12.87
C LEU A 44 -7.88 3.98 12.85
N ASN A 45 -8.43 3.69 11.68
CA ASN A 45 -9.35 2.58 11.49
C ASN A 45 -8.65 1.39 10.84
N VAL A 46 -9.20 0.19 11.04
CA VAL A 46 -8.69 -1.00 10.37
C VAL A 46 -8.79 -0.83 8.85
N ASN A 47 -7.73 -1.19 8.15
CA ASN A 47 -7.50 -1.01 6.72
C ASN A 47 -7.13 0.42 6.28
N ASP A 48 -6.83 1.33 7.18
CA ASP A 48 -6.15 2.56 6.80
C ASP A 48 -4.71 2.25 6.36
N ILE A 49 -4.23 2.97 5.33
CA ILE A 49 -2.82 2.93 4.94
C ILE A 49 -2.10 4.09 5.61
N LEU A 50 -1.05 3.77 6.33
CA LEU A 50 -0.16 4.74 6.94
C LEU A 50 1.02 5.00 6.02
N VAL A 51 1.31 6.27 5.77
CA VAL A 51 2.55 6.70 5.13
C VAL A 51 3.50 7.12 6.24
N VAL A 52 4.53 6.31 6.42
CA VAL A 52 5.55 6.49 7.46
C VAL A 52 6.77 7.13 6.81
N GLY A 53 7.18 8.25 7.33
CA GLY A 53 8.38 8.94 6.89
C GLY A 53 9.49 8.79 7.94
N ASP A 54 10.71 8.95 7.47
CA ASP A 54 11.84 9.27 8.34
C ASP A 54 11.63 10.71 8.84
N ALA A 55 10.86 10.81 9.92
CA ALA A 55 10.39 12.07 10.46
C ALA A 55 11.36 12.62 11.49
N GLY A 56 12.59 12.81 11.12
CA GLY A 56 13.61 13.21 12.06
C GLY A 56 14.13 12.02 12.87
N SER A 57 15.04 12.28 13.78
CA SER A 57 15.61 11.27 14.65
C SER A 57 14.58 10.83 15.71
N PHE A 58 14.78 9.66 16.29
CA PHE A 58 14.10 9.22 17.50
C PHE A 58 14.13 10.30 18.61
N GLY A 59 15.18 11.16 18.57
CA GLY A 59 15.35 12.29 19.46
C GLY A 59 14.29 13.39 19.32
N ASP A 60 13.70 13.58 18.14
CA ASP A 60 12.78 14.68 17.85
C ASP A 60 11.29 14.34 18.15
N LEU A 61 11.02 13.10 18.56
CA LEU A 61 9.66 12.67 18.87
C LEU A 61 9.10 13.44 20.05
N GLN A 62 7.79 13.73 19.98
CA GLN A 62 7.05 14.43 21.03
C GLN A 62 5.87 13.59 21.51
N VAL A 63 5.39 13.87 22.72
CA VAL A 63 4.13 13.30 23.22
C VAL A 63 3.00 13.70 22.29
N GLY A 64 2.18 12.72 21.92
CA GLY A 64 1.10 12.88 20.96
C GLY A 64 1.45 12.39 19.53
N ASP A 65 2.71 12.22 19.19
CA ASP A 65 3.12 11.68 17.91
C ASP A 65 2.64 10.23 17.74
N ILE A 66 2.18 9.88 16.53
CA ILE A 66 1.86 8.49 16.19
C ILE A 66 3.08 7.89 15.51
N ILE A 67 3.59 6.80 16.08
CA ILE A 67 4.80 6.14 15.61
C ILE A 67 4.55 4.68 15.26
N VAL A 68 5.37 4.20 14.34
CA VAL A 68 5.47 2.78 13.97
C VAL A 68 6.79 2.25 14.53
N PHE A 69 6.73 1.10 15.19
CA PHE A 69 7.88 0.53 15.87
C PHE A 69 7.79 -1.00 15.97
N HIS A 70 8.92 -1.65 16.13
CA HIS A 70 9.01 -3.06 16.47
C HIS A 70 8.69 -3.27 17.96
N ARG A 71 7.88 -4.27 18.24
CA ARG A 71 7.54 -4.64 19.62
C ARG A 71 8.81 -4.88 20.45
N PRO A 72 8.96 -4.24 21.60
CA PRO A 72 10.18 -4.36 22.42
C PRO A 72 10.43 -5.77 22.97
N ALA A 73 9.38 -6.53 23.28
CA ALA A 73 9.50 -7.87 23.84
C ALA A 73 8.58 -8.86 23.11
N GLY A 74 9.10 -10.06 22.87
CA GLY A 74 8.35 -11.17 22.27
C GLY A 74 8.50 -11.26 20.73
N GLU A 75 7.41 -11.63 20.05
CA GLU A 75 7.41 -11.83 18.61
C GLU A 75 7.73 -10.53 17.85
N ASP A 76 8.40 -10.67 16.70
CA ASP A 76 8.70 -9.55 15.80
C ASP A 76 7.40 -9.05 15.15
N ARG A 77 6.76 -8.11 15.83
CA ARG A 77 5.54 -7.45 15.37
C ARG A 77 5.76 -5.96 15.23
N VAL A 78 5.23 -5.43 14.14
CA VAL A 78 5.15 -3.99 13.93
C VAL A 78 3.88 -3.46 14.58
N ILE A 79 4.05 -2.45 15.44
CA ILE A 79 2.98 -1.80 16.20
C ILE A 79 2.88 -0.35 15.75
N VAL A 80 1.67 0.18 15.76
CA VAL A 80 1.39 1.62 15.58
C VAL A 80 0.59 2.12 16.78
N HIS A 81 1.20 2.99 17.57
CA HIS A 81 0.55 3.61 18.74
C HIS A 81 1.00 5.06 18.90
N ARG A 82 0.33 5.78 19.79
CA ARG A 82 0.62 7.18 20.13
C ARG A 82 1.63 7.26 21.25
N VAL A 83 2.61 8.14 21.13
CA VAL A 83 3.54 8.48 22.20
C VAL A 83 2.76 9.11 23.36
N SER A 84 2.77 8.44 24.50
CA SER A 84 2.09 8.90 25.74
C SER A 84 3.06 9.53 26.73
N GLU A 85 4.31 9.08 26.74
CA GLU A 85 5.32 9.55 27.68
C GLU A 85 6.73 9.40 27.11
N ILE A 86 7.62 10.29 27.50
CA ILE A 86 9.03 10.28 27.13
C ILE A 86 9.85 10.45 28.40
N GLN A 87 10.73 9.51 28.66
CA GLN A 87 11.59 9.50 29.84
C GLN A 87 13.05 9.34 29.43
N THR A 88 13.93 9.59 30.38
CA THR A 88 15.35 9.28 30.29
C THR A 88 15.68 8.21 31.33
N ASP A 89 16.28 7.12 30.94
CA ASP A 89 16.64 6.05 31.86
C ASP A 89 17.88 6.38 32.68
N SER A 90 18.26 5.47 33.59
CA SER A 90 19.43 5.63 34.48
C SER A 90 20.75 5.72 33.71
N ARG A 91 20.78 5.38 32.41
CA ARG A 91 21.95 5.47 31.54
C ARG A 91 21.97 6.77 30.73
N GLY A 92 20.97 7.62 30.89
CA GLY A 92 20.83 8.83 30.10
C GLY A 92 20.21 8.58 28.71
N GLU A 93 19.75 7.36 28.43
CA GLU A 93 19.11 7.02 27.16
C GLU A 93 17.63 7.40 27.14
N ARG A 94 17.18 7.90 26.01
CA ARG A 94 15.76 8.23 25.78
C ARG A 94 14.93 6.95 25.66
N VAL A 95 13.86 6.87 26.42
CA VAL A 95 12.90 5.78 26.41
C VAL A 95 11.50 6.33 26.21
N ILE A 96 10.76 5.72 25.28
CA ILE A 96 9.42 6.13 24.95
C ILE A 96 8.41 5.09 25.44
N THR A 97 7.32 5.57 25.98
CA THR A 97 6.09 4.81 26.24
C THR A 97 5.05 5.24 25.24
N THR A 98 4.39 4.28 24.60
CA THR A 98 3.24 4.53 23.74
C THR A 98 1.96 3.99 24.37
N LYS A 99 0.83 4.33 23.77
CA LYS A 99 -0.47 3.75 24.11
C LYS A 99 -1.37 3.80 22.89
N GLY A 100 -2.10 2.72 22.62
CA GLY A 100 -3.19 2.73 21.64
C GLY A 100 -4.33 3.63 22.11
N ASP A 101 -4.91 4.42 21.22
CA ASP A 101 -5.98 5.39 21.58
C ASP A 101 -7.21 4.70 22.17
N ALA A 102 -7.52 3.47 21.72
CA ALA A 102 -8.61 2.66 22.26
C ALA A 102 -8.23 1.86 23.52
N ASN A 103 -6.94 1.79 23.88
CA ASN A 103 -6.50 0.99 25.00
C ASN A 103 -6.66 1.75 26.32
N PRO A 104 -7.06 1.09 27.41
CA PRO A 104 -7.19 1.72 28.73
C PRO A 104 -5.84 2.13 29.32
N ALA A 105 -4.77 1.36 29.04
CA ALA A 105 -3.41 1.59 29.53
C ALA A 105 -2.38 1.13 28.52
N ALA A 106 -1.13 1.57 28.70
CA ALA A 106 0.04 1.05 28.00
C ALA A 106 0.32 -0.40 28.43
N ILE A 107 0.70 -1.24 27.47
CA ILE A 107 0.92 -2.69 27.65
C ILE A 107 2.41 -2.95 27.81
N PRO A 108 2.87 -3.50 28.98
CA PRO A 108 4.28 -3.84 29.17
C PRO A 108 4.81 -4.80 28.09
N GLY A 109 6.04 -4.56 27.61
CA GLY A 109 6.68 -5.35 26.58
C GLY A 109 6.10 -5.14 25.16
N THR A 110 5.03 -4.35 25.04
CA THR A 110 4.46 -3.90 23.76
C THR A 110 4.66 -2.40 23.61
N ASP A 111 4.20 -1.63 24.56
CA ASP A 111 4.16 -0.17 24.51
C ASP A 111 5.36 0.49 25.19
N PHE A 112 6.09 -0.26 25.99
CA PHE A 112 7.31 0.18 26.66
C PHE A 112 8.21 -1.01 27.09
N PRO A 113 9.53 -0.81 27.24
CA PRO A 113 10.30 0.37 26.90
C PRO A 113 10.63 0.41 25.40
N ILE A 114 10.26 1.47 24.69
CA ILE A 114 10.63 1.65 23.28
C ILE A 114 11.92 2.46 23.22
N ARG A 115 12.92 1.93 22.52
CA ARG A 115 14.23 2.55 22.30
C ARG A 115 14.45 2.78 20.81
N GLU A 116 15.49 3.53 20.47
CA GLU A 116 15.81 3.87 19.08
C GLU A 116 15.89 2.65 18.13
N PRO A 117 16.48 1.49 18.50
CA PRO A 117 16.49 0.31 17.64
C PRO A 117 15.11 -0.28 17.35
N ASN A 118 14.11 0.01 18.17
CA ASN A 118 12.74 -0.42 17.94
C ASN A 118 11.99 0.50 16.98
N PHE A 119 12.43 1.75 16.83
CA PHE A 119 11.73 2.78 16.07
C PHE A 119 11.87 2.55 14.56
N ILE A 120 10.74 2.61 13.86
CA ILE A 120 10.68 2.52 12.40
C ILE A 120 10.47 3.90 11.80
N GLY A 121 9.53 4.68 12.34
CA GLY A 121 9.25 6.02 11.85
C GLY A 121 7.96 6.61 12.40
N LYS A 122 7.76 7.89 12.09
CA LYS A 122 6.56 8.66 12.48
C LYS A 122 5.52 8.62 11.34
N VAL A 123 4.25 8.46 11.69
CA VAL A 123 3.15 8.55 10.73
C VAL A 123 3.01 9.99 10.25
N LYS A 124 3.15 10.20 8.94
CA LYS A 124 3.05 11.51 8.29
C LYS A 124 1.66 11.74 7.70
N PHE A 125 1.12 10.72 7.05
CA PHE A 125 -0.18 10.77 6.40
C PHE A 125 -0.93 9.46 6.63
N VAL A 126 -2.26 9.58 6.65
CA VAL A 126 -3.18 8.45 6.73
C VAL A 126 -4.07 8.49 5.50
N ILE A 127 -4.16 7.37 4.80
CA ILE A 127 -5.04 7.21 3.65
C ILE A 127 -6.16 6.26 4.06
N PRO A 128 -7.38 6.77 4.31
CA PRO A 128 -8.46 5.98 4.87
C PRO A 128 -8.92 4.86 3.93
N ALA A 129 -9.19 3.68 4.49
CA ALA A 129 -9.83 2.52 3.87
C ALA A 129 -9.15 1.93 2.61
N LEU A 130 -8.07 2.53 2.09
CA LEU A 130 -7.38 2.00 0.90
C LEU A 130 -6.67 0.66 1.14
N GLY A 131 -6.38 0.30 2.37
CA GLY A 131 -5.83 -1.01 2.74
C GLY A 131 -6.77 -2.20 2.45
N MET A 132 -8.02 -1.95 2.06
CA MET A 132 -8.90 -3.01 1.56
C MET A 132 -8.56 -3.44 0.13
N ILE A 133 -7.98 -2.57 -0.69
CA ILE A 133 -7.66 -2.86 -2.09
C ILE A 133 -6.76 -4.11 -2.23
N PRO A 134 -5.65 -4.25 -1.49
CA PRO A 134 -4.84 -5.46 -1.54
C PRO A 134 -5.60 -6.73 -1.17
N LYS A 135 -6.61 -6.64 -0.30
CA LYS A 135 -7.45 -7.81 0.07
C LYS A 135 -8.33 -8.27 -1.09
N PHE A 136 -8.87 -7.34 -1.89
CA PHE A 136 -9.62 -7.70 -3.10
C PHE A 136 -8.71 -8.23 -4.22
N LEU A 137 -7.42 -7.88 -4.19
CA LEU A 137 -6.42 -8.39 -5.14
C LEU A 137 -5.74 -9.68 -4.65
N SER A 138 -6.07 -10.18 -3.47
CA SER A 138 -5.51 -11.43 -2.93
C SER A 138 -6.24 -12.66 -3.48
N PRO A 139 -5.59 -13.82 -3.58
CA PRO A 139 -6.25 -15.08 -3.90
C PRO A 139 -7.38 -15.40 -2.90
N PRO A 140 -8.51 -15.97 -3.32
CA PRO A 140 -8.84 -16.38 -4.71
C PRO A 140 -9.45 -15.26 -5.60
N ILE A 141 -9.76 -14.09 -5.05
CA ILE A 141 -10.55 -13.03 -5.72
C ILE A 141 -9.82 -12.49 -6.95
N ASN A 142 -8.51 -12.32 -6.87
CA ASN A 142 -7.70 -11.86 -8.01
C ASN A 142 -7.83 -12.76 -9.25
N TYR A 143 -7.88 -14.09 -9.06
CA TYR A 143 -8.07 -15.03 -10.18
C TYR A 143 -9.43 -14.84 -10.85
N VAL A 144 -10.48 -14.59 -10.07
CA VAL A 144 -11.82 -14.32 -10.61
C VAL A 144 -11.83 -13.02 -11.43
N ILE A 145 -11.20 -11.96 -10.90
CA ILE A 145 -11.10 -10.68 -11.60
C ILE A 145 -10.33 -10.84 -12.91
N ILE A 146 -9.18 -11.52 -12.88
CA ILE A 146 -8.37 -11.78 -14.08
C ILE A 146 -9.17 -12.61 -15.09
N ALA A 147 -9.88 -13.65 -14.66
CA ALA A 147 -10.70 -14.47 -15.54
C ALA A 147 -11.83 -13.65 -16.22
N ILE A 148 -12.48 -12.76 -15.50
CA ILE A 148 -13.50 -11.86 -16.04
C ILE A 148 -12.90 -10.91 -17.07
N ILE A 149 -11.74 -10.31 -16.77
CA ILE A 149 -11.05 -9.41 -17.72
C ILE A 149 -10.69 -10.16 -19.00
N VAL A 150 -10.06 -11.33 -18.88
CA VAL A 150 -9.65 -12.16 -20.03
C VAL A 150 -10.88 -12.57 -20.85
N ALA A 151 -11.95 -13.03 -20.21
CA ALA A 151 -13.19 -13.41 -20.89
C ALA A 151 -13.81 -12.22 -21.64
N THR A 152 -13.84 -11.04 -21.02
CA THR A 152 -14.35 -9.81 -21.64
C THR A 152 -13.54 -9.42 -22.87
N LEU A 153 -12.21 -9.43 -22.77
CA LEU A 153 -11.31 -9.14 -23.90
C LEU A 153 -11.48 -10.16 -25.02
N PHE A 154 -11.66 -11.43 -24.70
CA PHE A 154 -11.90 -12.49 -25.68
C PHE A 154 -13.21 -12.29 -26.44
N VAL A 155 -14.30 -11.99 -25.73
CA VAL A 155 -15.62 -11.68 -26.34
C VAL A 155 -15.54 -10.44 -27.22
N MET A 156 -14.87 -9.38 -26.78
CA MET A 156 -14.66 -8.18 -27.58
C MET A 156 -13.88 -8.47 -28.86
N LYS A 157 -12.83 -9.28 -28.78
CA LYS A 157 -12.03 -9.72 -29.95
C LYS A 157 -12.87 -10.53 -30.92
N MET A 158 -13.71 -11.46 -30.43
CA MET A 158 -14.61 -12.26 -31.26
C MET A 158 -15.64 -11.39 -32.01
N LYS A 159 -16.24 -10.43 -31.30
CA LYS A 159 -17.21 -9.50 -31.91
C LYS A 159 -16.56 -8.64 -33.00
N ARG A 160 -15.33 -8.17 -32.78
CA ARG A 160 -14.58 -7.38 -33.76
C ARG A 160 -14.25 -8.22 -35.02
N SER A 161 -13.78 -9.44 -34.84
CA SER A 161 -13.47 -10.37 -35.94
C SER A 161 -14.73 -10.74 -36.75
N SER A 162 -15.87 -10.91 -36.08
CA SER A 162 -17.16 -11.19 -36.75
C SER A 162 -17.61 -10.01 -37.58
N LYS A 163 -17.42 -8.76 -37.12
CA LYS A 163 -17.76 -7.54 -37.83
C LYS A 163 -16.91 -7.35 -39.07
N GLU A 164 -15.60 -7.53 -38.95
CA GLU A 164 -14.65 -7.45 -40.09
C GLU A 164 -14.91 -8.52 -41.16
N ARG A 165 -15.37 -9.72 -40.76
CA ARG A 165 -15.76 -10.78 -41.68
C ARG A 165 -17.01 -10.42 -42.46
N LYS A 166 -18.01 -9.79 -41.82
CA LYS A 166 -19.27 -9.39 -42.44
C LYS A 166 -19.02 -8.27 -43.47
N GLU A 167 -18.25 -7.25 -43.10
CA GLU A 167 -17.88 -6.15 -43.98
C GLU A 167 -17.07 -6.62 -45.21
N ARG A 168 -16.17 -7.61 -45.04
CA ARG A 168 -15.47 -8.23 -46.19
C ARG A 168 -16.36 -9.05 -47.09
N GLY A 169 -17.41 -9.72 -46.53
CA GLY A 169 -18.40 -10.47 -47.29
C GLY A 169 -19.27 -9.56 -48.16
N ASP A 170 -19.76 -8.47 -47.58
CA ASP A 170 -20.63 -7.52 -48.27
C ASP A 170 -19.88 -6.79 -49.40
N ASN A 171 -18.64 -6.36 -49.21
CA ASN A 171 -17.84 -5.73 -50.24
C ASN A 171 -17.46 -6.69 -51.40
N LYS A 172 -17.39 -8.01 -51.17
CA LYS A 172 -17.11 -8.98 -52.22
C LYS A 172 -18.34 -9.18 -53.14
N PHE A 173 -19.56 -9.19 -52.60
CA PHE A 173 -20.78 -9.29 -53.38
C PHE A 173 -21.04 -8.04 -54.24
N GLU A 174 -20.71 -6.83 -53.71
CA GLU A 174 -20.82 -5.58 -54.48
C GLU A 174 -19.83 -5.50 -55.66
N SER A 175 -18.65 -6.11 -55.54
CA SER A 175 -17.65 -6.12 -56.63
C SER A 175 -17.96 -7.11 -57.74
N GLU A 176 -18.64 -8.22 -57.44
CA GLU A 176 -19.00 -9.26 -58.43
C GLU A 176 -20.30 -8.98 -59.20
N GLY A 177 -21.15 -8.06 -58.67
CA GLY A 177 -22.44 -7.68 -59.31
C GLY A 177 -22.35 -6.54 -60.32
N LYS A 178 -21.15 -6.07 -60.69
CA LYS A 178 -20.96 -4.94 -61.63
C LYS A 178 -20.44 -5.34 -63.03
N TYR A 179 -20.66 -6.57 -63.44
CA TYR A 179 -20.37 -7.01 -64.83
C TYR A 179 -21.62 -7.49 -65.52
#